data_9be5b45ae04cb01dae1162e1209aa17d
#
_entry.id   9be5b45ae04cb01dae1162e1209aa17d
#
_cell.length_a   1.000
_cell.length_b   1.000
_cell.length_c   1.000
_cell.angle_alpha   90.00
_cell.angle_beta   90.00
_cell.angle_gamma   90.00
#
_symmetry.space_group_name_H-M   'P 1'
#
loop_
_entity.id
_entity.type
_entity.pdbx_description
1 polymer ?
#
loop_
_entity_poly.entity_id
_entity_poly.type
_entity_poly.pdbx_seq_one_letter_code
_entity_poly.pdbx_strand_id
1 'polypeptide(L)'
;MPSAGLVLQNADQQLQMRTVREEVESAFEAGLCAKRTGFWSRLSRPRLTNEDRQKCARILSDLRLASLAERHPQSLSGGEKQRVVIACALAKDPSILILDEPTSGLDGANMAAIASLLRAEADKGRAVFLITHDLELLSSCDRALHMQDLQCSAA
;
A
#
# COMPACT_ATOMS: atom_id res chain seq x y z
N MET A 1 -8.31 12.00 12.97
CA MET A 1 -6.87 11.88 13.16
C MET A 1 -6.25 11.37 11.88
N PRO A 2 -5.09 11.86 11.44
CA PRO A 2 -4.41 11.32 10.27
C PRO A 2 -4.08 9.83 10.53
N SER A 3 -4.38 8.97 9.55
CA SER A 3 -4.05 7.55 9.58
C SER A 3 -2.80 7.30 8.72
N ALA A 4 -1.91 6.43 9.19
CA ALA A 4 -0.73 6.04 8.44
C ALA A 4 -0.89 4.62 7.88
N GLY A 5 -0.53 4.42 6.62
CA GLY A 5 -0.32 3.12 5.99
C GLY A 5 1.17 2.82 5.95
N LEU A 6 1.55 1.63 6.37
CA LEU A 6 2.94 1.17 6.39
C LEU A 6 3.09 -0.06 5.51
N VAL A 7 4.04 -0.03 4.60
CA VAL A 7 4.49 -1.15 3.78
C VAL A 7 5.93 -1.46 4.16
N LEU A 8 6.16 -2.65 4.70
CA LEU A 8 7.48 -3.12 5.11
C LEU A 8 8.08 -4.03 4.02
N GLN A 9 9.39 -4.14 4.00
CA GLN A 9 10.17 -4.92 3.04
C GLN A 9 9.77 -6.41 2.95
N ASN A 10 9.26 -7.01 4.03
CA ASN A 10 8.87 -8.43 4.03
C ASN A 10 7.36 -8.61 3.80
N ALA A 11 6.97 -8.81 2.54
CA ALA A 11 5.59 -9.02 2.14
C ALA A 11 4.98 -10.34 2.68
N ASP A 12 5.76 -11.40 2.86
CA ASP A 12 5.26 -12.72 3.27
C ASP A 12 4.58 -12.73 4.64
N GLN A 13 5.04 -11.88 5.55
CA GLN A 13 4.49 -11.81 6.91
C GLN A 13 3.20 -11.00 7.00
N GLN A 14 2.82 -10.29 5.95
CA GLN A 14 1.68 -9.38 5.96
C GLN A 14 0.41 -9.99 5.31
N LEU A 15 0.54 -11.11 4.61
CA LEU A 15 -0.55 -11.72 3.84
C LEU A 15 -1.06 -13.00 4.54
N GLN A 16 -2.36 -13.04 4.90
CA GLN A 16 -2.96 -14.08 5.74
C GLN A 16 -4.29 -14.63 5.22
N MET A 17 -4.91 -13.98 4.22
CA MET A 17 -6.20 -14.39 3.69
C MET A 17 -6.07 -15.50 2.64
N ARG A 18 -7.22 -16.06 2.24
CA ARG A 18 -7.26 -17.15 1.25
C ARG A 18 -7.05 -16.67 -0.17
N THR A 19 -7.47 -15.45 -0.48
CA THR A 19 -7.32 -14.86 -1.81
C THR A 19 -6.76 -13.45 -1.74
N VAL A 20 -6.14 -12.99 -2.84
CA VAL A 20 -5.67 -11.61 -2.98
C VAL A 20 -6.82 -10.62 -2.82
N ARG A 21 -8.01 -10.94 -3.33
CA ARG A 21 -9.21 -10.14 -3.16
C ARG A 21 -9.56 -9.95 -1.69
N GLU A 22 -9.58 -11.06 -0.94
CA GLU A 22 -9.91 -11.02 0.50
C GLU A 22 -8.88 -10.21 1.29
N GLU A 23 -7.59 -10.22 0.93
CA GLU A 23 -6.55 -9.40 1.56
C GLU A 23 -6.89 -7.92 1.42
N VAL A 24 -7.19 -7.46 0.19
CA VAL A 24 -7.48 -6.06 -0.09
C VAL A 24 -8.81 -5.63 0.54
N GLU A 25 -9.85 -6.46 0.47
CA GLU A 25 -11.15 -6.20 1.09
C GLU A 25 -11.03 -6.11 2.61
N SER A 26 -10.28 -7.03 3.25
CA SER A 26 -10.03 -7.00 4.69
C SER A 26 -9.26 -5.75 5.12
N ALA A 27 -8.27 -5.34 4.34
CA ALA A 27 -7.55 -4.10 4.58
C ALA A 27 -8.46 -2.87 4.46
N PHE A 28 -9.36 -2.86 3.47
CA PHE A 28 -10.36 -1.80 3.30
C PHE A 28 -11.31 -1.71 4.52
N GLU A 29 -11.84 -2.86 4.98
CA GLU A 29 -12.65 -2.93 6.20
C GLU A 29 -11.91 -2.36 7.42
N ALA A 30 -10.63 -2.71 7.58
CA ALA A 30 -9.81 -2.19 8.66
C ALA A 30 -9.66 -0.66 8.58
N GLY A 31 -9.51 -0.09 7.38
CA GLY A 31 -9.50 1.36 7.14
C GLY A 31 -10.81 2.03 7.53
N LEU A 32 -11.95 1.43 7.17
CA LEU A 32 -13.26 1.90 7.58
C LEU A 32 -13.45 1.87 9.11
N CYS A 33 -12.99 0.80 9.76
CA CYS A 33 -13.01 0.69 11.22
C CYS A 33 -12.19 1.78 11.91
N ALA A 34 -11.01 2.09 11.39
CA ALA A 34 -10.12 3.11 11.95
C ALA A 34 -10.71 4.52 11.88
N LYS A 35 -11.53 4.80 10.85
CA LYS A 35 -12.20 6.09 10.67
C LYS A 35 -13.47 6.27 11.52
N ARG A 36 -14.00 5.19 12.12
CA ARG A 36 -15.21 5.23 12.94
C ARG A 36 -14.92 5.79 14.33
N THR A 37 -15.70 6.76 14.76
CA THR A 37 -15.68 7.34 16.11
C THR A 37 -16.78 6.71 16.96
N GLY A 38 -16.41 6.13 18.10
CA GLY A 38 -17.37 5.54 19.05
C GLY A 38 -17.07 4.06 19.36
N PHE A 39 -17.19 3.71 20.64
CA PHE A 39 -16.84 2.38 21.16
C PHE A 39 -17.65 1.26 20.48
N TRP A 40 -18.96 1.42 20.39
CA TRP A 40 -19.84 0.40 19.80
C TRP A 40 -19.71 0.26 18.27
N SER A 41 -19.36 1.33 17.58
CA SER A 41 -19.15 1.28 16.13
C SER A 41 -17.85 0.55 15.73
N ARG A 42 -16.89 0.39 16.66
CA ARG A 42 -15.64 -0.32 16.46
C ARG A 42 -15.76 -1.83 16.71
N LEU A 43 -16.78 -2.29 17.43
CA LEU A 43 -17.02 -3.69 17.72
C LEU A 43 -17.65 -4.49 16.57
N SER A 44 -18.34 -3.82 15.64
CA SER A 44 -18.96 -4.46 14.48
C SER A 44 -18.09 -4.29 13.24
N ARG A 45 -17.71 -5.38 12.57
CA ARG A 45 -17.05 -5.31 11.25
C ARG A 45 -18.01 -4.65 10.25
N PRO A 46 -17.57 -3.59 9.54
CA PRO A 46 -18.37 -2.98 8.50
C PRO A 46 -18.56 -4.01 7.37
N ARG A 47 -19.79 -4.13 6.86
CA ARG A 47 -20.00 -4.88 5.62
C ARG A 47 -19.64 -3.99 4.44
N LEU A 48 -18.81 -4.51 3.54
CA LEU A 48 -18.48 -3.82 2.29
C LEU A 48 -19.71 -3.69 1.41
N THR A 49 -19.94 -2.48 0.94
CA THR A 49 -20.93 -2.20 -0.09
C THR A 49 -20.42 -2.63 -1.48
N ASN A 50 -21.29 -2.65 -2.48
CA ASN A 50 -20.86 -2.92 -3.87
C ASN A 50 -19.89 -1.83 -4.35
N GLU A 51 -20.06 -0.59 -3.93
CA GLU A 51 -19.16 0.51 -4.25
C GLU A 51 -17.76 0.31 -3.64
N ASP A 52 -17.69 -0.17 -2.40
CA ASP A 52 -16.42 -0.47 -1.73
C ASP A 52 -15.67 -1.60 -2.45
N ARG A 53 -16.38 -2.66 -2.85
CA ARG A 53 -15.80 -3.74 -3.64
C ARG A 53 -15.29 -3.27 -5.01
N GLN A 54 -15.99 -2.33 -5.65
CA GLN A 54 -15.51 -1.72 -6.88
C GLN A 54 -14.24 -0.89 -6.66
N LYS A 55 -14.10 -0.18 -5.52
CA LYS A 55 -12.87 0.52 -5.15
C LYS A 55 -11.70 -0.46 -4.98
N CYS A 56 -11.92 -1.56 -4.26
CA CYS A 56 -10.92 -2.62 -4.12
C CYS A 56 -10.52 -3.21 -5.48
N ALA A 57 -11.49 -3.47 -6.36
CA ALA A 57 -11.22 -3.99 -7.70
C ALA A 57 -10.41 -3.01 -8.57
N ARG A 58 -10.65 -1.72 -8.44
CA ARG A 58 -9.83 -0.68 -9.11
C ARG A 58 -8.39 -0.70 -8.63
N ILE A 59 -8.16 -0.74 -7.31
CA ILE A 59 -6.81 -0.84 -6.72
C ILE A 59 -6.08 -2.07 -7.26
N LEU A 60 -6.76 -3.22 -7.33
CA LEU A 60 -6.19 -4.45 -7.90
C LEU A 60 -5.85 -4.28 -9.38
N SER A 61 -6.69 -3.60 -10.14
CA SER A 61 -6.45 -3.34 -11.58
C SER A 61 -5.25 -2.41 -11.78
N ASP A 62 -5.18 -1.32 -11.03
CA ASP A 62 -4.10 -0.32 -11.13
C ASP A 62 -2.73 -0.94 -10.81
N LEU A 63 -2.70 -1.93 -9.92
CA LEU A 63 -1.50 -2.70 -9.57
C LEU A 63 -1.30 -3.97 -10.42
N ARG A 64 -2.06 -4.15 -11.50
CA ARG A 64 -1.99 -5.34 -12.39
C ARG A 64 -2.20 -6.67 -11.65
N LEU A 65 -3.08 -6.68 -10.65
CA LEU A 65 -3.40 -7.84 -9.83
C LEU A 65 -4.79 -8.43 -10.15
N ALA A 66 -5.54 -7.84 -11.06
CA ALA A 66 -6.92 -8.24 -11.36
C ALA A 66 -7.05 -9.73 -11.75
N SER A 67 -6.13 -10.25 -12.57
CA SER A 67 -6.09 -11.66 -12.96
C SER A 67 -5.65 -12.62 -11.84
N LEU A 68 -5.09 -12.09 -10.77
CA LEU A 68 -4.60 -12.84 -9.61
C LEU A 68 -5.54 -12.75 -8.41
N ALA A 69 -6.66 -12.03 -8.54
CA ALA A 69 -7.57 -11.71 -7.43
C ALA A 69 -8.07 -12.93 -6.66
N GLU A 70 -8.31 -14.04 -7.34
CA GLU A 70 -8.80 -15.30 -6.75
C GLU A 70 -7.68 -16.27 -6.36
N ARG A 71 -6.40 -15.91 -6.58
CA ARG A 71 -5.27 -16.76 -6.20
C ARG A 71 -4.93 -16.62 -4.72
N HIS A 72 -4.39 -17.69 -4.16
CA HIS A 72 -3.86 -17.66 -2.79
C HIS A 72 -2.57 -16.83 -2.76
N PRO A 73 -2.39 -15.90 -1.82
CA PRO A 73 -1.20 -15.03 -1.76
C PRO A 73 0.12 -15.78 -1.72
N GLN A 74 0.17 -16.94 -1.07
CA GLN A 74 1.39 -17.74 -1.00
C GLN A 74 1.82 -18.35 -2.35
N SER A 75 0.91 -18.42 -3.34
CA SER A 75 1.22 -18.91 -4.69
C SER A 75 1.81 -17.84 -5.61
N LEU A 76 1.93 -16.62 -5.12
CA LEU A 76 2.42 -15.47 -5.87
C LEU A 76 3.95 -15.39 -5.84
N SER A 77 4.53 -14.80 -6.89
CA SER A 77 5.93 -14.38 -6.89
C SER A 77 6.18 -13.26 -5.87
N GLY A 78 7.44 -13.04 -5.48
CA GLY A 78 7.80 -11.98 -4.54
C GLY A 78 7.30 -10.61 -4.97
N GLY A 79 7.47 -10.25 -6.25
CA GLY A 79 6.99 -8.98 -6.79
C GLY A 79 5.46 -8.86 -6.84
N GLU A 80 4.73 -9.97 -7.07
CA GLU A 80 3.26 -9.97 -6.97
C GLU A 80 2.80 -9.76 -5.53
N LYS A 81 3.43 -10.45 -4.57
CA LYS A 81 3.17 -10.26 -3.13
C LYS A 81 3.40 -8.81 -2.70
N GLN A 82 4.52 -8.21 -3.14
CA GLN A 82 4.83 -6.81 -2.84
C GLN A 82 3.72 -5.87 -3.33
N ARG A 83 3.22 -6.07 -4.57
CA ARG A 83 2.08 -5.29 -5.08
C ARG A 83 0.80 -5.50 -4.28
N VAL A 84 0.54 -6.72 -3.80
CA VAL A 84 -0.64 -7.00 -2.93
C VAL A 84 -0.52 -6.23 -1.61
N VAL A 85 0.66 -6.18 -0.98
CA VAL A 85 0.87 -5.41 0.25
C VAL A 85 0.65 -3.92 0.02
N ILE A 86 1.12 -3.38 -1.12
CA ILE A 86 0.85 -1.99 -1.49
C ILE A 86 -0.66 -1.77 -1.71
N ALA A 87 -1.36 -2.72 -2.36
CA ALA A 87 -2.82 -2.66 -2.54
C ALA A 87 -3.54 -2.61 -1.19
N CYS A 88 -3.13 -3.44 -0.23
CA CYS A 88 -3.69 -3.44 1.13
C CYS A 88 -3.44 -2.12 1.87
N ALA A 89 -2.26 -1.53 1.72
CA ALA A 89 -1.94 -0.24 2.33
C ALA A 89 -2.81 0.88 1.75
N LEU A 90 -2.99 0.92 0.43
CA LEU A 90 -3.85 1.89 -0.26
C LEU A 90 -5.33 1.71 0.09
N ALA A 91 -5.79 0.46 0.21
CA ALA A 91 -7.18 0.13 0.54
C ALA A 91 -7.60 0.67 1.93
N LYS A 92 -6.68 0.79 2.88
CA LYS A 92 -6.93 1.44 4.17
C LYS A 92 -7.20 2.94 4.05
N ASP A 93 -6.95 3.51 2.88
CA ASP A 93 -7.11 4.94 2.56
C ASP A 93 -6.45 5.85 3.64
N PRO A 94 -5.12 5.69 3.86
CA PRO A 94 -4.39 6.47 4.85
C PRO A 94 -4.12 7.89 4.36
N SER A 95 -3.93 8.83 5.28
CA SER A 95 -3.49 10.20 4.97
C SER A 95 -1.99 10.26 4.67
N ILE A 96 -1.23 9.35 5.27
CA ILE A 96 0.22 9.23 5.12
C ILE A 96 0.53 7.81 4.70
N LEU A 97 1.31 7.61 3.65
CA LEU A 97 1.77 6.32 3.16
C LEU A 97 3.29 6.26 3.30
N ILE A 98 3.78 5.26 4.03
CA ILE A 98 5.21 5.02 4.24
C ILE A 98 5.55 3.67 3.62
N LEU A 99 6.52 3.65 2.71
CA LEU A 99 6.94 2.44 2.01
C LEU A 99 8.45 2.24 2.17
N ASP A 100 8.81 1.05 2.62
CA ASP A 100 10.19 0.62 2.78
C ASP A 100 10.53 -0.37 1.65
N GLU A 101 11.43 0.05 0.75
CA GLU A 101 11.88 -0.69 -0.44
C GLU A 101 10.72 -1.26 -1.28
N PRO A 102 9.73 -0.45 -1.70
CA PRO A 102 8.52 -0.94 -2.34
C PRO A 102 8.72 -1.57 -3.72
N THR A 103 9.88 -1.35 -4.33
CA THR A 103 10.22 -1.85 -5.68
C THR A 103 11.20 -3.02 -5.65
N SER A 104 11.62 -3.47 -4.48
CA SER A 104 12.55 -4.58 -4.33
C SER A 104 12.02 -5.86 -5.00
N GLY A 105 12.81 -6.42 -5.91
CA GLY A 105 12.46 -7.64 -6.66
C GLY A 105 11.43 -7.44 -7.78
N LEU A 106 11.14 -6.21 -8.18
CA LEU A 106 10.26 -5.91 -9.31
C LEU A 106 11.07 -5.70 -10.61
N ASP A 107 10.45 -6.06 -11.73
CA ASP A 107 10.92 -5.64 -13.04
C ASP A 107 10.59 -4.17 -13.34
N GLY A 108 11.29 -3.57 -14.33
CA GLY A 108 11.13 -2.16 -14.66
C GLY A 108 9.69 -1.75 -14.99
N ALA A 109 8.90 -2.62 -15.65
CA ALA A 109 7.52 -2.30 -16.00
C ALA A 109 6.60 -2.24 -14.77
N ASN A 110 6.83 -3.11 -13.79
CA ASN A 110 6.10 -3.11 -12.53
C ASN A 110 6.56 -1.97 -11.61
N MET A 111 7.85 -1.64 -11.62
CA MET A 111 8.40 -0.48 -10.90
C MET A 111 7.78 0.82 -11.41
N ALA A 112 7.75 1.04 -12.73
CA ALA A 112 7.14 2.23 -13.34
C ALA A 112 5.64 2.35 -13.00
N ALA A 113 4.92 1.22 -12.95
CA ALA A 113 3.51 1.22 -12.56
C ALA A 113 3.31 1.65 -11.10
N ILE A 114 4.17 1.17 -10.18
CA ILE A 114 4.13 1.60 -8.77
C ILE A 114 4.50 3.08 -8.64
N ALA A 115 5.56 3.55 -9.29
CA ALA A 115 5.95 4.95 -9.27
C ALA A 115 4.81 5.87 -9.74
N SER A 116 4.16 5.53 -10.85
CA SER A 116 3.02 6.27 -11.38
C SER A 116 1.83 6.27 -10.42
N LEU A 117 1.54 5.13 -9.77
CA LEU A 117 0.48 5.03 -8.80
C LEU A 117 0.75 5.87 -7.55
N LEU A 118 1.96 5.81 -7.00
CA LEU A 118 2.36 6.60 -5.83
C LEU A 118 2.33 8.10 -6.13
N ARG A 119 2.73 8.49 -7.35
CA ARG A 119 2.60 9.87 -7.82
C ARG A 119 1.14 10.32 -7.85
N ALA A 120 0.26 9.51 -8.43
CA ALA A 120 -1.17 9.81 -8.47
C ALA A 120 -1.80 9.92 -7.07
N GLU A 121 -1.31 9.15 -6.09
CA GLU A 121 -1.74 9.28 -4.69
C GLU A 121 -1.24 10.57 -4.04
N ALA A 122 -0.01 10.99 -4.34
CA ALA A 122 0.53 12.27 -3.87
C ALA A 122 -0.24 13.45 -4.47
N ASP A 123 -0.58 13.40 -5.76
CA ASP A 123 -1.37 14.43 -6.45
C ASP A 123 -2.80 14.58 -5.89
N LYS A 124 -3.34 13.54 -5.24
CA LYS A 124 -4.61 13.58 -4.49
C LYS A 124 -4.45 14.24 -3.11
N GLY A 125 -3.24 14.67 -2.74
CA GLY A 125 -2.93 15.32 -1.45
C GLY A 125 -2.51 14.35 -0.35
N ARG A 126 -2.21 13.09 -0.67
CA ARG A 126 -1.64 12.12 0.26
C ARG A 126 -0.14 12.39 0.45
N ALA A 127 0.33 12.37 1.69
CA ALA A 127 1.77 12.40 1.95
C ALA A 127 2.36 10.99 1.72
N VAL A 128 3.33 10.88 0.80
CA VAL A 128 4.00 9.62 0.46
C VAL A 128 5.46 9.72 0.85
N PHE A 129 5.91 8.80 1.71
CA PHE A 129 7.31 8.68 2.14
C PHE A 129 7.87 7.36 1.61
N LEU A 130 8.98 7.45 0.89
CA LEU A 130 9.69 6.31 0.35
C LEU A 130 11.06 6.18 1.01
N ILE A 131 11.39 4.97 1.43
CA ILE A 131 12.74 4.58 1.81
C ILE A 131 13.21 3.66 0.69
N THR A 132 14.23 4.07 -0.07
CA THR A 132 14.71 3.28 -1.19
C THR A 132 16.12 3.70 -1.59
N HIS A 133 16.84 2.78 -2.22
CA HIS A 133 18.11 3.02 -2.90
C HIS A 133 17.95 3.06 -4.43
N ASP A 134 16.73 2.92 -4.94
CA ASP A 134 16.42 2.91 -6.36
C ASP A 134 16.36 4.33 -6.93
N LEU A 135 17.31 4.64 -7.82
CA LEU A 135 17.45 5.97 -8.42
C LEU A 135 16.29 6.31 -9.37
N GLU A 136 15.68 5.33 -10.04
CA GLU A 136 14.53 5.58 -10.92
C GLU A 136 13.32 6.01 -10.09
N LEU A 137 13.07 5.32 -8.98
CA LEU A 137 11.98 5.69 -8.07
C LEU A 137 12.22 7.05 -7.42
N LEU A 138 13.45 7.35 -7.00
CA LEU A 138 13.84 8.65 -6.45
C LEU A 138 13.60 9.80 -7.44
N SER A 139 13.82 9.58 -8.75
CA SER A 139 13.60 10.60 -9.77
C SER A 139 12.14 11.05 -9.89
N SER A 140 11.19 10.23 -9.42
CA SER A 140 9.75 10.53 -9.42
C SER A 140 9.29 11.29 -8.17
N CYS A 141 10.18 11.52 -7.18
CA CYS A 141 9.87 12.18 -5.92
C CYS A 141 10.04 13.70 -6.04
N ASP A 142 9.22 14.46 -5.30
CA ASP A 142 9.35 15.93 -5.21
C ASP A 142 10.60 16.35 -4.41
N ARG A 143 11.00 15.53 -3.43
CA ARG A 143 12.15 15.79 -2.55
C ARG A 143 12.84 14.48 -2.18
N ALA A 144 14.16 14.49 -2.16
CA ALA A 144 14.97 13.39 -1.64
C ALA A 144 15.82 13.89 -0.46
N LEU A 145 15.97 13.02 0.55
CA LEU A 145 16.82 13.24 1.70
C LEU A 145 17.83 12.09 1.77
N HIS A 146 19.11 12.41 1.79
CA HIS A 146 20.14 11.40 2.01
C HIS A 146 20.34 11.22 3.52
N MET A 147 20.30 9.96 3.99
CA MET A 147 20.46 9.65 5.42
C MET A 147 21.81 10.12 6.00
N GLN A 148 22.83 10.24 5.15
CA GLN A 148 24.14 10.76 5.55
C GLN A 148 24.10 12.26 5.91
N ASP A 149 23.16 13.02 5.32
CA ASP A 149 22.99 14.45 5.58
C ASP A 149 22.20 14.71 6.87
N LEU A 150 21.56 13.67 7.44
CA LEU A 150 20.80 13.73 8.68
C LEU A 150 21.66 13.44 9.92
N GLN A 151 22.95 13.79 9.91
CA GLN A 151 23.76 13.73 11.12
C GLN A 151 23.15 14.69 12.13
N CYS A 152 22.35 14.16 13.07
CA CYS A 152 22.03 14.90 14.29
C CYS A 152 23.34 15.26 14.98
N SER A 153 23.71 16.51 14.98
CA SER A 153 24.66 17.03 15.95
C SER A 153 24.00 16.82 17.32
N ALA A 154 24.35 15.70 17.97
CA ALA A 154 24.07 15.53 19.40
C ALA A 154 24.83 16.63 20.11
N ALA A 155 24.09 17.64 20.56
CA ALA A 155 24.59 18.64 21.52
C ALA A 155 24.56 18.05 22.92
#